data_12eb933b5216c7e717001583266ae5a8
#
_entry.id   12eb933b5216c7e717001583266ae5a8
#
_cell.length_a   1.000
_cell.length_b   1.000
_cell.length_c   1.000
_cell.angle_alpha   90.00
_cell.angle_beta   90.00
_cell.angle_gamma   90.00
#
_symmetry.space_group_name_H-M   'P 1'
#
loop_
_entity.id
_entity.type
_entity.pdbx_description
1 polymer ?
#
loop_
_entity_poly.entity_id
_entity_poly.type
_entity_poly.pdbx_seq_one_letter_code
_entity_poly.pdbx_strand_id
1 'polypeptide(L)'
;MATTNRDTGSEQHRSDPATGRLMQIGEAADRVGLSIRTIRHYEEAGLIVPSARSEGGFRLYTQPDLDRLAVVKRMKPLGFTLDEMRDLLTVVDALDTATGVDRAALLDRLAMFHTAAAARVTALRDQLALAEGFADTLRTTLDHHQGPAV
;
A
#
# COMPACT_ATOMS: atom_id res chain seq x y z
N MET A 1 18.46 44.27 44.93
CA MET A 1 17.15 44.06 44.25
C MET A 1 17.33 43.05 43.17
N ALA A 2 16.74 41.89 43.40
CA ALA A 2 16.82 40.75 42.52
C ALA A 2 15.80 40.86 41.40
N THR A 3 16.18 40.59 40.17
CA THR A 3 15.24 40.31 39.10
C THR A 3 15.65 38.96 38.47
N THR A 4 14.88 37.95 38.85
CA THR A 4 14.90 36.62 38.33
C THR A 4 14.32 36.65 36.92
N ASN A 5 15.15 36.27 35.94
CA ASN A 5 14.66 35.97 34.59
C ASN A 5 14.53 34.46 34.47
N ARG A 6 13.28 34.01 34.38
CA ARG A 6 12.92 32.61 34.08
C ARG A 6 13.09 32.44 32.58
N ASP A 7 14.17 31.78 32.20
CA ASP A 7 14.32 31.23 30.87
C ASP A 7 13.46 30.00 30.76
N THR A 8 12.38 30.12 29.98
CA THR A 8 11.50 28.99 29.61
C THR A 8 12.20 28.25 28.51
N GLY A 9 12.90 27.19 28.88
CA GLY A 9 13.49 26.26 27.94
C GLY A 9 12.39 25.64 27.09
N SER A 10 12.30 26.10 25.85
CA SER A 10 11.59 25.39 24.79
C SER A 10 12.35 24.10 24.52
N GLU A 11 11.88 23.00 25.08
CA GLU A 11 12.32 21.66 24.68
C GLU A 11 11.91 21.45 23.22
N GLN A 12 12.81 21.80 22.34
CA GLN A 12 12.77 21.36 20.96
C GLN A 12 12.91 19.86 20.99
N HIS A 13 11.78 19.18 20.81
CA HIS A 13 11.72 17.76 20.51
C HIS A 13 12.55 17.52 19.23
N ARG A 14 13.80 17.14 19.40
CA ARG A 14 14.68 16.73 18.31
C ARG A 14 14.09 15.43 17.76
N SER A 15 13.40 15.55 16.64
CA SER A 15 12.98 14.40 15.85
C SER A 15 14.23 13.64 15.43
N ASP A 16 14.40 12.44 15.94
CA ASP A 16 15.45 11.51 15.53
C ASP A 16 15.27 11.24 14.01
N PRO A 17 16.28 11.46 13.16
CA PRO A 17 16.16 11.28 11.71
C PRO A 17 15.84 9.84 11.29
N ALA A 18 15.98 8.86 12.19
CA ALA A 18 15.58 7.47 11.97
C ALA A 18 14.10 7.21 12.20
N THR A 19 13.38 8.12 12.88
CA THR A 19 11.96 7.95 13.23
C THR A 19 11.10 8.89 12.39
N GLY A 20 11.19 8.98 11.13
CA GLY A 20 10.45 9.83 10.21
C GLY A 20 9.18 10.50 10.79
N ARG A 21 8.66 11.49 10.12
CA ARG A 21 7.45 12.22 10.54
C ARG A 21 6.31 11.24 10.85
N LEU A 22 5.76 11.32 12.06
CA LEU A 22 4.60 10.55 12.49
C LEU A 22 3.31 11.21 11.98
N MET A 23 2.40 10.39 11.50
CA MET A 23 1.11 10.81 10.94
C MET A 23 -0.04 10.10 11.65
N GLN A 24 -1.14 10.81 11.86
CA GLN A 24 -2.38 10.19 12.34
C GLN A 24 -3.06 9.40 11.22
N ILE A 25 -3.98 8.50 11.60
CA ILE A 25 -4.65 7.61 10.64
C ILE A 25 -5.39 8.34 9.52
N GLY A 26 -5.98 9.51 9.81
CA GLY A 26 -6.66 10.34 8.80
C GLY A 26 -5.70 10.84 7.73
N GLU A 27 -4.54 11.37 8.13
CA GLU A 27 -3.50 11.81 7.19
C GLU A 27 -2.92 10.62 6.40
N ALA A 28 -2.67 9.49 7.07
CA ALA A 28 -2.20 8.27 6.42
C ALA A 28 -3.20 7.78 5.36
N ALA A 29 -4.49 7.76 5.70
CA ALA A 29 -5.57 7.38 4.79
C ALA A 29 -5.62 8.26 3.54
N ASP A 30 -5.55 9.58 3.70
CA ASP A 30 -5.56 10.54 2.60
C ASP A 30 -4.34 10.35 1.68
N ARG A 31 -3.14 10.14 2.25
CA ARG A 31 -1.91 9.97 1.48
C ARG A 31 -1.88 8.69 0.66
N VAL A 32 -2.37 7.58 1.20
CA VAL A 32 -2.37 6.29 0.49
C VAL A 32 -3.64 6.09 -0.35
N GLY A 33 -4.65 6.93 -0.19
CA GLY A 33 -5.94 6.81 -0.88
C GLY A 33 -6.71 5.57 -0.43
N LEU A 34 -6.74 5.32 0.88
CA LEU A 34 -7.53 4.28 1.53
C LEU A 34 -8.49 4.90 2.54
N SER A 35 -9.59 4.21 2.86
CA SER A 35 -10.43 4.61 3.98
C SER A 35 -9.76 4.26 5.32
N ILE A 36 -10.08 5.02 6.37
CA ILE A 36 -9.65 4.70 7.74
C ILE A 36 -10.09 3.29 8.13
N ARG A 37 -11.30 2.89 7.75
CA ARG A 37 -11.83 1.54 7.99
C ARG A 37 -10.97 0.47 7.33
N THR A 38 -10.50 0.71 6.11
CA THR A 38 -9.63 -0.23 5.39
C THR A 38 -8.28 -0.37 6.08
N ILE A 39 -7.68 0.74 6.53
CA ILE A 39 -6.42 0.71 7.27
C ILE A 39 -6.57 -0.09 8.58
N ARG A 40 -7.64 0.15 9.33
CA ARG A 40 -7.94 -0.62 10.55
C ARG A 40 -8.11 -2.11 10.27
N HIS A 41 -8.78 -2.46 9.18
CA HIS A 41 -8.94 -3.84 8.77
C HIS A 41 -7.58 -4.51 8.47
N TYR A 42 -6.69 -3.83 7.78
CA TYR A 42 -5.34 -4.35 7.51
C TYR A 42 -4.47 -4.44 8.77
N GLU A 43 -4.66 -3.54 9.73
CA GLU A 43 -4.02 -3.61 11.03
C GLU A 43 -4.52 -4.83 11.82
N GLU A 44 -5.84 -5.05 11.89
CA GLU A 44 -6.45 -6.22 12.53
C GLU A 44 -6.00 -7.54 11.89
N ALA A 45 -5.82 -7.53 10.57
CA ALA A 45 -5.29 -8.68 9.82
C ALA A 45 -3.77 -8.89 9.99
N GLY A 46 -3.08 -8.00 10.72
CA GLY A 46 -1.64 -8.09 10.96
C GLY A 46 -0.75 -7.76 9.77
N LEU A 47 -1.29 -7.05 8.75
CA LEU A 47 -0.51 -6.61 7.59
C LEU A 47 0.33 -5.37 7.89
N ILE A 48 -0.12 -4.56 8.81
CA ILE A 48 0.56 -3.35 9.26
C ILE A 48 0.42 -3.21 10.78
N VAL A 49 1.46 -2.70 11.40
CA VAL A 49 1.47 -2.34 12.81
C VAL A 49 1.81 -0.86 12.89
N PRO A 50 0.98 -0.03 13.56
CA PRO A 50 1.32 1.38 13.74
C PRO A 50 2.67 1.52 14.42
N SER A 51 3.53 2.40 13.91
CA SER A 51 4.89 2.58 14.44
C SER A 51 4.92 3.15 15.86
N ALA A 52 3.88 3.90 16.24
CA ALA A 52 3.75 4.49 17.57
C ALA A 52 2.28 4.74 17.93
N ARG A 53 2.07 5.16 19.18
CA ARG A 53 0.81 5.75 19.66
C ARG A 53 1.10 7.10 20.31
N SER A 54 0.19 8.06 20.14
CA SER A 54 0.24 9.33 20.83
C SER A 54 -0.07 9.15 22.32
N GLU A 55 0.13 10.19 23.15
CA GLU A 55 -0.22 10.19 24.57
C GLU A 55 -1.70 9.86 24.80
N GLY A 56 -2.60 10.28 23.88
CA GLY A 56 -4.02 9.93 23.91
C GLY A 56 -4.35 8.53 23.39
N GLY A 57 -3.35 7.69 23.07
CA GLY A 57 -3.54 6.32 22.57
C GLY A 57 -3.90 6.22 21.09
N PHE A 58 -3.84 7.33 20.33
CA PHE A 58 -4.10 7.33 18.89
C PHE A 58 -2.96 6.69 18.12
N ARG A 59 -3.31 5.95 17.08
CA ARG A 59 -2.37 5.29 16.17
C ARG A 59 -1.58 6.32 15.38
N LEU A 60 -0.27 6.12 15.28
CA LEU A 60 0.66 6.96 14.52
C LEU A 60 1.41 6.10 13.52
N TYR A 61 1.52 6.60 12.31
CA TYR A 61 2.12 5.92 11.15
C TYR A 61 3.31 6.70 10.62
N THR A 62 4.31 5.97 10.14
CA THR A 62 5.50 6.52 9.46
C THR A 62 5.38 6.37 7.94
N GLN A 63 6.32 6.96 7.19
CA GLN A 63 6.37 6.76 5.74
C GLN A 63 6.55 5.27 5.35
N PRO A 64 7.42 4.48 6.01
CA PRO A 64 7.47 3.03 5.76
C PRO A 64 6.14 2.31 5.97
N ASP A 65 5.33 2.71 6.96
CA ASP A 65 3.99 2.14 7.14
C ASP A 65 3.07 2.45 5.94
N LEU A 66 3.16 3.67 5.41
CA LEU A 66 2.42 4.07 4.22
C LEU A 66 2.87 3.30 2.97
N ASP A 67 4.17 3.07 2.83
CA ASP A 67 4.72 2.29 1.72
C ASP A 67 4.20 0.85 1.75
N ARG A 68 4.10 0.24 2.93
CA ARG A 68 3.47 -1.09 3.12
C ARG A 68 1.98 -1.07 2.72
N LEU A 69 1.24 -0.07 3.16
CA LEU A 69 -0.17 0.11 2.78
C LEU A 69 -0.33 0.27 1.26
N ALA A 70 0.58 0.99 0.61
CA ALA A 70 0.58 1.16 -0.84
C ALA A 70 0.80 -0.16 -1.59
N VAL A 71 1.65 -1.05 -1.08
CA VAL A 71 1.85 -2.40 -1.64
C VAL A 71 0.57 -3.22 -1.51
N VAL A 72 -0.01 -3.30 -0.32
CA VAL A 72 -1.26 -4.04 -0.04
C VAL A 72 -2.42 -3.54 -0.90
N LYS A 73 -2.54 -2.21 -1.04
CA LYS A 73 -3.55 -1.58 -1.90
C LYS A 73 -3.47 -2.05 -3.35
N ARG A 74 -2.25 -2.25 -3.87
CA ARG A 74 -2.04 -2.74 -5.25
C ARG A 74 -2.30 -4.24 -5.40
N MET A 75 -2.09 -5.01 -4.35
CA MET A 75 -2.28 -6.46 -4.36
C MET A 75 -3.75 -6.85 -4.40
N LYS A 76 -4.61 -6.13 -3.69
CA LYS A 76 -6.02 -6.47 -3.55
C LYS A 76 -6.77 -6.59 -4.88
N PRO A 77 -6.70 -5.62 -5.81
CA PRO A 77 -7.38 -5.73 -7.11
C PRO A 77 -6.87 -6.89 -7.97
N LEU A 78 -5.64 -7.33 -7.72
CA LEU A 78 -5.03 -8.46 -8.43
C LEU A 78 -5.46 -9.81 -7.85
N GLY A 79 -6.29 -9.84 -6.81
CA GLY A 79 -6.85 -11.04 -6.22
C GLY A 79 -5.91 -11.78 -5.27
N PHE A 80 -4.88 -11.13 -4.74
CA PHE A 80 -4.06 -11.70 -3.66
C PHE A 80 -4.87 -11.76 -2.36
N THR A 81 -4.71 -12.85 -1.64
CA THR A 81 -5.32 -13.05 -0.32
C THR A 81 -4.57 -12.27 0.76
N LEU A 82 -5.20 -12.09 1.93
CA LEU A 82 -4.54 -11.46 3.09
C LEU A 82 -3.29 -12.23 3.54
N ASP A 83 -3.31 -13.57 3.45
CA ASP A 83 -2.16 -14.40 3.77
C ASP A 83 -1.01 -14.21 2.78
N GLU A 84 -1.31 -14.14 1.49
CA GLU A 84 -0.32 -13.84 0.45
C GLU A 84 0.26 -12.43 0.62
N MET A 85 -0.56 -11.45 0.98
CA MET A 85 -0.09 -10.09 1.28
C MET A 85 0.86 -10.07 2.48
N ARG A 86 0.49 -10.78 3.56
CA ARG A 86 1.33 -10.90 4.75
C ARG A 86 2.66 -11.59 4.43
N ASP A 87 2.63 -12.64 3.64
CA ASP A 87 3.81 -13.38 3.24
C ASP A 87 4.77 -12.53 2.42
N LEU A 88 4.27 -11.78 1.42
CA LEU A 88 5.09 -10.84 0.65
C LEU A 88 5.73 -9.78 1.54
N LEU A 89 4.97 -9.16 2.43
CA LEU A 89 5.51 -8.13 3.33
C LEU A 89 6.59 -8.70 4.25
N THR A 90 6.41 -9.93 4.75
CA THR A 90 7.42 -10.64 5.55
C THR A 90 8.70 -10.89 4.76
N VAL A 91 8.58 -11.30 3.50
CA VAL A 91 9.73 -11.51 2.61
C VAL A 91 10.48 -10.20 2.37
N VAL A 92 9.77 -9.12 2.09
CA VAL A 92 10.37 -7.78 1.85
C VAL A 92 11.10 -7.29 3.09
N ASP A 93 10.48 -7.38 4.26
CA ASP A 93 11.12 -6.96 5.53
C ASP A 93 12.39 -7.76 5.84
N ALA A 94 12.35 -9.08 5.61
CA ALA A 94 13.50 -9.95 5.87
C ALA A 94 14.66 -9.68 4.90
N LEU A 95 14.39 -9.21 3.68
CA LEU A 95 15.42 -8.90 2.69
C LEU A 95 16.32 -7.74 3.12
N ASP A 96 15.84 -6.82 3.95
CA ASP A 96 16.62 -5.67 4.41
C ASP A 96 17.83 -6.07 5.25
N THR A 97 17.75 -7.20 5.94
CA THR A 97 18.81 -7.69 6.85
C THR A 97 19.42 -9.02 6.45
N ALA A 98 18.79 -9.77 5.55
CA ALA A 98 19.26 -11.10 5.16
C ALA A 98 20.53 -11.05 4.30
N THR A 99 21.38 -12.06 4.48
CA THR A 99 22.63 -12.24 3.73
C THR A 99 22.78 -13.70 3.28
N GLY A 100 23.69 -13.93 2.33
CA GLY A 100 24.06 -15.30 1.92
C GLY A 100 22.91 -16.14 1.41
N VAL A 101 22.80 -17.37 1.89
CA VAL A 101 21.81 -18.36 1.46
C VAL A 101 20.39 -17.94 1.81
N ASP A 102 20.19 -17.32 2.96
CA ASP A 102 18.86 -16.84 3.40
C ASP A 102 18.34 -15.76 2.46
N ARG A 103 19.21 -14.82 2.06
CA ARG A 103 18.87 -13.80 1.07
C ARG A 103 18.49 -14.40 -0.27
N ALA A 104 19.23 -15.42 -0.74
CA ALA A 104 18.91 -16.08 -2.00
C ALA A 104 17.50 -16.72 -1.97
N ALA A 105 17.18 -17.44 -0.89
CA ALA A 105 15.86 -18.06 -0.72
C ALA A 105 14.72 -17.01 -0.67
N LEU A 106 14.95 -15.86 -0.04
CA LEU A 106 13.96 -14.77 -0.01
C LEU A 106 13.77 -14.14 -1.39
N LEU A 107 14.84 -13.98 -2.16
CA LEU A 107 14.76 -13.50 -3.55
C LEU A 107 13.99 -14.46 -4.44
N ASP A 108 14.18 -15.77 -4.28
CA ASP A 108 13.40 -16.78 -5.00
C ASP A 108 11.91 -16.68 -4.66
N ARG A 109 11.55 -16.49 -3.38
CA ARG A 109 10.16 -16.25 -2.98
C ARG A 109 9.59 -14.96 -3.57
N LEU A 110 10.35 -13.88 -3.57
CA LEU A 110 9.94 -12.61 -4.19
C LEU A 110 9.71 -12.79 -5.69
N ALA A 111 10.57 -13.56 -6.37
CA ALA A 111 10.40 -13.90 -7.80
C ALA A 111 9.12 -14.68 -8.07
N MET A 112 8.67 -15.54 -7.15
CA MET A 112 7.38 -16.23 -7.26
C MET A 112 6.21 -15.24 -7.21
N PHE A 113 6.24 -14.26 -6.32
CA PHE A 113 5.23 -13.19 -6.26
C PHE A 113 5.22 -12.35 -7.54
N HIS A 114 6.40 -12.01 -8.07
CA HIS A 114 6.52 -11.31 -9.35
C HIS A 114 5.90 -12.13 -10.49
N THR A 115 6.17 -13.43 -10.57
CA THR A 115 5.59 -14.31 -11.58
C THR A 115 4.07 -14.39 -11.45
N ALA A 116 3.54 -14.50 -10.24
CA ALA A 116 2.11 -14.49 -9.99
C ALA A 116 1.46 -13.16 -10.42
N ALA A 117 2.08 -12.02 -10.10
CA ALA A 117 1.60 -10.71 -10.51
C ALA A 117 1.63 -10.56 -12.05
N ALA A 118 2.69 -11.02 -12.72
CA ALA A 118 2.80 -10.99 -14.18
C ALA A 118 1.72 -11.86 -14.85
N ALA A 119 1.40 -13.03 -14.30
CA ALA A 119 0.30 -13.87 -14.77
C ALA A 119 -1.06 -13.16 -14.66
N ARG A 120 -1.29 -12.39 -13.59
CA ARG A 120 -2.50 -11.56 -13.43
C ARG A 120 -2.59 -10.46 -14.48
N VAL A 121 -1.47 -9.82 -14.81
CA VAL A 121 -1.40 -8.83 -15.90
C VAL A 121 -1.80 -9.46 -17.23
N THR A 122 -1.31 -10.63 -17.56
CA THR A 122 -1.68 -11.35 -18.79
C THR A 122 -3.18 -11.66 -18.82
N ALA A 123 -3.72 -12.22 -17.75
CA ALA A 123 -5.15 -12.54 -17.65
C ALA A 123 -6.04 -11.29 -17.79
N LEU A 124 -5.65 -10.16 -17.20
CA LEU A 124 -6.38 -8.89 -17.33
C LEU A 124 -6.33 -8.32 -18.76
N ARG A 125 -5.20 -8.47 -19.44
CA ARG A 125 -5.07 -8.07 -20.85
C ARG A 125 -5.98 -8.90 -21.76
N ASP A 126 -6.03 -10.21 -21.55
CA ASP A 126 -6.90 -11.10 -22.30
C ASP A 126 -8.38 -10.74 -22.07
N GLN A 127 -8.74 -10.48 -20.81
CA GLN A 127 -10.09 -10.05 -20.45
C GLN A 127 -10.45 -8.71 -21.06
N LEU A 128 -9.52 -7.75 -21.09
CA LEU A 128 -9.71 -6.46 -21.76
C LEU A 128 -9.95 -6.65 -23.27
N ALA A 129 -9.14 -7.46 -23.95
CA ALA A 129 -9.29 -7.74 -25.37
C ALA A 129 -10.67 -8.34 -25.70
N LEU A 130 -11.17 -9.26 -24.87
CA LEU A 130 -12.52 -9.81 -25.01
C LEU A 130 -13.60 -8.72 -24.86
N ALA A 131 -13.46 -7.85 -23.87
CA ALA A 131 -14.40 -6.76 -23.63
C ALA A 131 -14.41 -5.74 -24.78
N GLU A 132 -13.25 -5.37 -25.29
CA GLU A 132 -13.08 -4.48 -26.43
C GLU A 132 -13.71 -5.09 -27.70
N GLY A 133 -13.45 -6.36 -27.98
CA GLY A 133 -14.06 -7.08 -29.10
C GLY A 133 -15.58 -7.11 -29.03
N PHE A 134 -16.15 -7.30 -27.85
CA PHE A 134 -17.61 -7.25 -27.65
C PHE A 134 -18.17 -5.84 -27.86
N ALA A 135 -17.52 -4.80 -27.34
CA ALA A 135 -17.91 -3.41 -27.55
C ALA A 135 -17.89 -3.03 -29.05
N ASP A 136 -16.86 -3.47 -29.78
CA ASP A 136 -16.75 -3.26 -31.23
C ASP A 136 -17.87 -3.97 -32.01
N THR A 137 -18.23 -5.17 -31.61
CA THR A 137 -19.36 -5.90 -32.18
C THR A 137 -20.67 -5.12 -32.01
N LEU A 138 -20.93 -4.60 -30.80
CA LEU A 138 -22.11 -3.80 -30.53
C LEU A 138 -22.13 -2.50 -31.34
N ARG A 139 -20.98 -1.82 -31.48
CA ARG A 139 -20.87 -0.61 -32.31
C ARG A 139 -21.20 -0.91 -33.76
N THR A 140 -20.63 -1.95 -34.32
CA THR A 140 -20.90 -2.36 -35.69
C THR A 140 -22.39 -2.69 -35.90
N THR A 141 -23.01 -3.35 -34.94
CA THR A 141 -24.43 -3.66 -34.97
C THR A 141 -25.28 -2.40 -34.92
N LEU A 142 -24.93 -1.45 -34.07
CA LEU A 142 -25.64 -0.14 -34.01
C LEU A 142 -25.54 0.61 -35.33
N ASP A 143 -24.33 0.71 -35.88
CA ASP A 143 -24.10 1.41 -37.16
C ASP A 143 -24.92 0.79 -38.29
N HIS A 144 -25.01 -0.54 -38.34
CA HIS A 144 -25.81 -1.26 -39.33
C HIS A 144 -27.31 -0.95 -39.23
N HIS A 145 -27.84 -0.82 -38.01
CA HIS A 145 -29.28 -0.59 -37.78
C HIS A 145 -29.67 0.89 -37.74
N GLN A 146 -28.72 1.82 -37.59
CA GLN A 146 -29.01 3.24 -37.64
C GLN A 146 -29.17 3.76 -39.07
N GLY A 147 -28.71 3.02 -40.10
CA GLY A 147 -28.86 3.35 -41.55
C GLY A 147 -28.18 4.67 -41.92
N PRO A 148 -28.01 4.96 -43.21
CA PRO A 148 -27.61 6.30 -43.63
C PRO A 148 -28.73 7.28 -43.26
N ALA A 149 -28.37 8.36 -42.53
CA ALA A 149 -29.29 9.47 -42.33
C ALA A 149 -29.76 9.99 -43.68
N VAL A 150 -31.04 9.86 -43.98
CA VAL A 150 -31.67 10.39 -45.21
C VAL A 150 -31.79 11.89 -45.08
#